data_a412fea56ebdbfbc9b808ca720188506
#
_entry.id   a412fea56ebdbfbc9b808ca720188506
#
_cell.length_a   1.000
_cell.length_b   1.000
_cell.length_c   1.000
_cell.angle_alpha   90.00
_cell.angle_beta   90.00
_cell.angle_gamma   90.00
#
_symmetry.space_group_name_H-M   'P 1'
#
loop_
_entity.id
_entity.type
_entity.pdbx_description
1 polymer ?
#
loop_
_entity_poly.entity_id
_entity_poly.type
_entity_poly.pdbx_seq_one_letter_code
_entity_poly.pdbx_strand_id
1 'polypeptide(L)'
;MFKRKSAPKIRLLFVDENNDLQSNIAEYFVKEMYGDLYEVSSAGPKSDCVDCELISVMYQLGYDIRSYTSMDFGHEDLPKGFDYVIFLEKSTYDRVKDDIPFKAPQILHDFGRKENFEKATDDVELYECIKQLVENVGEWCKSTFEDPEALKTMVV
;
A
#
# COMPACT_ATOMS: atom_id res chain seq x y z
N MET A 1 24.00 25.54 -17.86
CA MET A 1 23.81 24.26 -17.15
C MET A 1 22.39 23.76 -17.41
N PHE A 2 22.27 22.63 -18.04
CA PHE A 2 20.98 22.07 -18.42
C PHE A 2 20.45 21.20 -17.30
N LYS A 3 19.33 21.62 -16.67
CA LYS A 3 18.59 20.70 -15.81
C LYS A 3 17.89 19.68 -16.69
N ARG A 4 18.30 18.41 -16.59
CA ARG A 4 17.52 17.33 -17.16
C ARG A 4 16.15 17.34 -16.51
N LYS A 5 15.09 17.45 -17.31
CA LYS A 5 13.75 17.18 -16.81
C LYS A 5 13.75 15.71 -16.38
N SER A 6 13.53 15.47 -15.10
CA SER A 6 13.26 14.11 -14.64
C SER A 6 12.03 13.59 -15.37
N ALA A 7 12.05 12.32 -15.77
CA ALA A 7 10.89 11.66 -16.34
C ALA A 7 9.71 11.78 -15.36
N PRO A 8 8.45 11.94 -15.85
CA PRO A 8 7.29 11.96 -14.96
C PRO A 8 7.25 10.67 -14.14
N LYS A 9 6.95 10.80 -12.85
CA LYS A 9 6.83 9.64 -11.97
C LYS A 9 5.58 8.84 -12.32
N ILE A 10 5.69 7.53 -12.16
CA ILE A 10 4.56 6.62 -12.29
C ILE A 10 3.69 6.75 -11.04
N ARG A 11 2.39 6.94 -11.21
CA ARG A 11 1.45 7.12 -10.11
C ARG A 11 0.85 5.78 -9.69
N LEU A 12 1.05 5.42 -8.44
CA LEU A 12 0.55 4.17 -7.86
C LEU A 12 -0.48 4.46 -6.78
N LEU A 13 -1.56 3.65 -6.76
CA LEU A 13 -2.49 3.61 -5.65
C LEU A 13 -2.49 2.21 -5.06
N PHE A 14 -2.10 2.08 -3.79
CA PHE A 14 -2.24 0.85 -3.04
C PHE A 14 -3.60 0.82 -2.33
N VAL A 15 -4.28 -0.31 -2.38
CA VAL A 15 -5.64 -0.46 -1.86
C VAL A 15 -5.71 -1.62 -0.86
N ASP A 16 -6.24 -1.33 0.32
CA ASP A 16 -6.81 -2.33 1.21
C ASP A 16 -8.19 -1.86 1.69
N GLU A 17 -8.94 -2.69 2.41
CA GLU A 17 -10.35 -2.47 2.71
C GLU A 17 -10.66 -1.13 3.38
N ASN A 18 -9.85 -0.75 4.37
CA ASN A 18 -10.07 0.45 5.18
C ASN A 18 -8.92 1.46 5.08
N ASN A 19 -7.96 1.23 4.19
CA ASN A 19 -6.71 2.01 4.13
C ASN A 19 -6.06 2.10 5.53
N ASP A 20 -5.94 0.97 6.19
CA ASP A 20 -5.50 0.92 7.59
C ASP A 20 -4.38 -0.08 7.88
N LEU A 21 -3.90 -0.84 6.89
CA LEU A 21 -2.97 -1.94 7.12
C LEU A 21 -1.94 -2.07 6.00
N GLN A 22 -2.04 -3.09 5.13
CA GLN A 22 -1.02 -3.39 4.11
C GLN A 22 -0.79 -2.24 3.13
N SER A 23 -1.81 -1.48 2.79
CA SER A 23 -1.69 -0.36 1.85
C SER A 23 -0.79 0.74 2.41
N ASN A 24 -0.85 0.97 3.71
CA ASN A 24 0.02 1.94 4.38
C ASN A 24 1.47 1.45 4.41
N ILE A 25 1.69 0.15 4.64
CA ILE A 25 3.02 -0.45 4.63
C ILE A 25 3.66 -0.31 3.25
N ALA A 26 2.91 -0.68 2.21
CA ALA A 26 3.39 -0.62 0.83
C ALA A 26 3.70 0.82 0.41
N GLU A 27 2.82 1.75 0.73
CA GLU A 27 3.04 3.17 0.47
C GLU A 27 4.35 3.64 1.08
N TYR A 28 4.60 3.30 2.34
CA TYR A 28 5.81 3.68 3.04
C TYR A 28 7.06 3.14 2.34
N PHE A 29 7.12 1.84 2.08
CA PHE A 29 8.32 1.23 1.51
C PHE A 29 8.61 1.69 0.09
N VAL A 30 7.61 1.83 -0.76
CA VAL A 30 7.84 2.29 -2.14
C VAL A 30 8.30 3.75 -2.14
N LYS A 31 7.73 4.59 -1.28
CA LYS A 31 8.21 5.98 -1.13
C LYS A 31 9.66 6.04 -0.68
N GLU A 32 10.05 5.23 0.31
CA GLU A 32 11.40 5.23 0.84
C GLU A 32 12.42 4.68 -0.14
N MET A 33 12.10 3.58 -0.81
CA MET A 33 13.05 2.90 -1.69
C MET A 33 13.09 3.48 -3.11
N TYR A 34 11.94 3.91 -3.62
CA TYR A 34 11.78 4.26 -5.04
C TYR A 34 10.97 5.55 -5.26
N GLY A 35 11.04 6.48 -4.33
CA GLY A 35 10.29 7.74 -4.42
C GLY A 35 10.72 8.64 -5.57
N ASP A 36 11.85 8.38 -6.20
CA ASP A 36 12.29 9.05 -7.42
C ASP A 36 11.62 8.50 -8.69
N LEU A 37 11.11 7.26 -8.65
CA LEU A 37 10.43 6.60 -9.77
C LEU A 37 8.91 6.70 -9.68
N TYR A 38 8.36 6.71 -8.47
CA TYR A 38 6.93 6.60 -8.24
C TYR A 38 6.39 7.72 -7.35
N GLU A 39 5.19 8.17 -7.69
CA GLU A 39 4.34 8.97 -6.83
C GLU A 39 3.29 8.04 -6.23
N VAL A 40 3.32 7.84 -4.91
CA VAL A 40 2.59 6.77 -4.24
C VAL A 40 1.51 7.32 -3.33
N SER A 41 0.32 6.74 -3.43
CA SER A 41 -0.80 6.99 -2.53
C SER A 41 -1.39 5.66 -2.06
N SER A 42 -2.18 5.71 -1.00
CA SER A 42 -2.97 4.57 -0.55
C SER A 42 -4.40 5.02 -0.22
N ALA A 43 -5.36 4.13 -0.40
CA ALA A 43 -6.76 4.38 -0.11
C ALA A 43 -7.51 3.06 0.01
N GLY A 44 -8.77 3.13 0.37
CA GLY A 44 -9.67 1.98 0.39
C GLY A 44 -11.09 2.35 0.04
N PRO A 45 -11.97 1.37 -0.17
CA PRO A 45 -13.38 1.65 -0.36
C PRO A 45 -14.02 2.30 0.86
N LYS A 46 -13.43 2.08 2.04
CA LYS A 46 -13.82 2.73 3.30
C LYS A 46 -12.61 3.40 3.92
N SER A 47 -12.85 4.42 4.72
CA SER A 47 -11.84 5.01 5.60
C SER A 47 -12.18 4.69 7.05
N ASP A 48 -11.14 4.55 7.85
CA ASP A 48 -11.23 4.34 9.29
C ASP A 48 -10.03 5.06 9.92
N CYS A 49 -9.36 4.48 10.88
CA CYS A 49 -8.07 4.94 11.39
C CYS A 49 -7.00 3.97 10.94
N VAL A 50 -5.81 4.46 10.65
CA VAL A 50 -4.66 3.59 10.46
C VAL A 50 -4.48 2.76 11.73
N ASP A 51 -4.25 1.46 11.58
CA ASP A 51 -4.18 0.52 12.70
C ASP A 51 -3.11 0.97 13.71
N CYS A 52 -3.53 1.18 14.96
CA CYS A 52 -2.64 1.69 16.02
C CYS A 52 -1.47 0.74 16.32
N GLU A 53 -1.73 -0.57 16.28
CA GLU A 53 -0.70 -1.57 16.49
C GLU A 53 0.33 -1.55 15.36
N LEU A 54 -0.13 -1.35 14.13
CA LEU A 54 0.75 -1.19 12.97
C LEU A 54 1.65 0.03 13.13
N ILE A 55 1.08 1.17 13.51
CA ILE A 55 1.86 2.40 13.71
C ILE A 55 2.96 2.16 14.74
N SER A 56 2.62 1.51 15.84
CA SER A 56 3.55 1.20 16.93
C SER A 56 4.67 0.26 16.48
N VAL A 57 4.32 -0.84 15.82
CA VAL A 57 5.30 -1.82 15.35
C VAL A 57 6.24 -1.21 14.34
N MET A 58 5.73 -0.49 13.36
CA MET A 58 6.57 0.16 12.34
C MET A 58 7.51 1.20 12.98
N TYR A 59 7.01 1.99 13.93
CA TYR A 59 7.84 2.96 14.63
C TYR A 59 8.98 2.30 15.38
N GLN A 60 8.72 1.19 16.06
CA GLN A 60 9.76 0.41 16.76
C GLN A 60 10.80 -0.18 15.80
N LEU A 61 10.40 -0.50 14.58
CA LEU A 61 11.31 -0.99 13.53
C LEU A 61 12.07 0.14 12.82
N GLY A 62 11.80 1.40 13.17
CA GLY A 62 12.45 2.56 12.55
C GLY A 62 11.67 3.16 11.38
N TYR A 63 10.43 2.76 11.17
CA TYR A 63 9.58 3.23 10.07
C TYR A 63 8.45 4.08 10.63
N ASP A 64 8.48 5.37 10.37
CA ASP A 64 7.54 6.33 10.97
C ASP A 64 6.35 6.62 10.05
N ILE A 65 5.19 6.05 10.38
CA ILE A 65 3.93 6.33 9.68
C ILE A 65 2.91 7.07 10.57
N ARG A 66 3.36 7.72 11.64
CA ARG A 66 2.46 8.42 12.58
C ARG A 66 1.66 9.55 11.92
N SER A 67 2.13 10.09 10.82
CA SER A 67 1.43 11.15 10.06
C SER A 67 0.41 10.61 9.05
N TYR A 68 0.34 9.31 8.84
CA TYR A 68 -0.56 8.72 7.85
C TYR A 68 -2.00 8.79 8.33
N THR A 69 -2.90 9.09 7.39
CA THR A 69 -4.34 9.09 7.63
C THR A 69 -5.01 8.11 6.69
N SER A 70 -6.09 7.47 7.17
CA SER A 70 -6.89 6.58 6.33
C SER A 70 -7.76 7.40 5.38
N MET A 71 -7.81 6.99 4.12
CA MET A 71 -8.57 7.68 3.07
C MET A 71 -9.45 6.72 2.30
N ASP A 72 -10.70 7.12 2.03
CA ASP A 72 -11.52 6.43 1.05
C ASP A 72 -11.22 6.97 -0.37
N PHE A 73 -11.79 6.32 -1.39
CA PHE A 73 -11.54 6.70 -2.79
C PHE A 73 -12.03 8.10 -3.17
N GLY A 74 -12.92 8.67 -2.38
CA GLY A 74 -13.46 10.01 -2.63
C GLY A 74 -12.72 11.12 -1.89
N HIS A 75 -11.63 10.79 -1.18
CA HIS A 75 -10.91 11.79 -0.39
C HIS A 75 -10.30 12.87 -1.29
N GLU A 76 -10.49 14.12 -0.91
CA GLU A 76 -10.04 15.27 -1.71
C GLU A 76 -8.53 15.35 -1.90
N ASP A 77 -7.75 14.78 -0.97
CA ASP A 77 -6.29 14.79 -1.04
C ASP A 77 -5.71 13.72 -1.97
N LEU A 78 -6.55 12.80 -2.46
CA LEU A 78 -6.07 11.81 -3.43
C LEU A 78 -5.91 12.43 -4.82
N PRO A 79 -4.84 12.06 -5.55
CA PRO A 79 -4.76 12.35 -6.98
C PRO A 79 -5.98 11.82 -7.72
N LYS A 80 -6.35 12.46 -8.82
CA LYS A 80 -7.54 12.08 -9.60
C LYS A 80 -7.26 10.97 -10.62
N GLY A 81 -6.00 10.65 -10.87
CA GLY A 81 -5.60 9.63 -11.81
C GLY A 81 -4.37 8.87 -11.34
N PHE A 82 -4.31 7.59 -11.74
CA PHE A 82 -3.21 6.69 -11.43
C PHE A 82 -2.82 5.90 -12.66
N ASP A 83 -1.56 5.47 -12.72
CA ASP A 83 -1.07 4.57 -13.75
C ASP A 83 -1.36 3.11 -13.41
N TYR A 84 -1.39 2.78 -12.12
CA TYR A 84 -1.75 1.45 -11.61
C TYR A 84 -2.53 1.58 -10.31
N VAL A 85 -3.55 0.74 -10.16
CA VAL A 85 -4.25 0.51 -8.89
C VAL A 85 -3.90 -0.89 -8.44
N ILE A 86 -3.30 -0.99 -7.25
CA ILE A 86 -2.71 -2.23 -6.74
C ILE A 86 -3.48 -2.67 -5.51
N PHE A 87 -4.25 -3.74 -5.66
CA PHE A 87 -5.04 -4.33 -4.58
C PHE A 87 -4.16 -5.29 -3.79
N LEU A 88 -4.15 -5.13 -2.48
CA LEU A 88 -3.37 -5.96 -1.57
C LEU A 88 -4.21 -6.98 -0.81
N GLU A 89 -5.51 -7.03 -1.12
CA GLU A 89 -6.46 -7.99 -0.56
C GLU A 89 -7.39 -8.51 -1.64
N LYS A 90 -7.45 -9.84 -1.78
CA LYS A 90 -8.31 -10.48 -2.78
C LYS A 90 -9.78 -10.23 -2.51
N SER A 91 -10.21 -10.26 -1.24
CA SER A 91 -11.62 -10.03 -0.89
C SER A 91 -12.10 -8.65 -1.29
N THR A 92 -11.29 -7.64 -1.08
CA THR A 92 -11.59 -6.27 -1.51
C THR A 92 -11.59 -6.15 -3.03
N TYR A 93 -10.58 -6.73 -3.69
CA TYR A 93 -10.51 -6.76 -5.14
C TYR A 93 -11.76 -7.37 -5.77
N ASP A 94 -12.16 -8.56 -5.33
CA ASP A 94 -13.32 -9.25 -5.88
C ASP A 94 -14.61 -8.45 -5.75
N ARG A 95 -14.74 -7.66 -4.68
CA ARG A 95 -15.95 -6.90 -4.39
C ARG A 95 -16.02 -5.57 -5.13
N VAL A 96 -14.90 -4.87 -5.31
CA VAL A 96 -14.93 -3.47 -5.77
C VAL A 96 -14.16 -3.19 -7.07
N LYS A 97 -13.53 -4.17 -7.67
CA LYS A 97 -12.66 -3.98 -8.86
C LYS A 97 -13.34 -3.23 -10.01
N ASP A 98 -14.65 -3.44 -10.20
CA ASP A 98 -15.40 -2.83 -11.29
C ASP A 98 -16.03 -1.48 -10.90
N ASP A 99 -15.99 -1.11 -9.62
CA ASP A 99 -16.71 0.05 -9.07
C ASP A 99 -15.78 1.17 -8.59
N ILE A 100 -14.47 1.01 -8.73
CA ILE A 100 -13.53 2.06 -8.31
C ILE A 100 -13.59 3.26 -9.27
N PRO A 101 -13.41 4.50 -8.76
CA PRO A 101 -13.54 5.69 -9.59
C PRO A 101 -12.31 5.98 -10.46
N PHE A 102 -11.33 5.08 -10.48
CA PHE A 102 -10.09 5.27 -11.22
C PHE A 102 -10.01 4.31 -12.39
N LYS A 103 -9.84 4.85 -13.60
CA LYS A 103 -9.63 4.04 -14.81
C LYS A 103 -8.14 3.81 -15.00
N ALA A 104 -7.65 2.72 -14.46
CA ALA A 104 -6.24 2.35 -14.54
C ALA A 104 -6.09 0.84 -14.57
N PRO A 105 -5.00 0.34 -15.15
CA PRO A 105 -4.64 -1.07 -15.03
C PRO A 105 -4.59 -1.49 -13.56
N GLN A 106 -5.10 -2.69 -13.27
CA GLN A 106 -5.19 -3.22 -11.92
C GLN A 106 -4.20 -4.35 -11.72
N ILE A 107 -3.59 -4.37 -10.55
CA ILE A 107 -2.71 -5.44 -10.09
C ILE A 107 -3.30 -5.98 -8.80
N LEU A 108 -3.25 -7.30 -8.61
CA LEU A 108 -3.65 -7.95 -7.36
C LEU A 108 -2.49 -8.74 -6.79
N HIS A 109 -2.14 -8.43 -5.54
CA HIS A 109 -1.23 -9.24 -4.74
C HIS A 109 -1.80 -9.38 -3.34
N ASP A 110 -2.34 -10.55 -3.01
CA ASP A 110 -3.11 -10.76 -1.79
C ASP A 110 -2.21 -11.05 -0.58
N PHE A 111 -2.23 -10.14 0.41
CA PHE A 111 -1.59 -10.35 1.70
C PHE A 111 -2.59 -10.80 2.79
N GLY A 112 -3.88 -10.91 2.47
CA GLY A 112 -4.94 -11.19 3.43
C GLY A 112 -5.32 -9.95 4.26
N ARG A 113 -5.92 -10.18 5.40
CA ARG A 113 -6.35 -9.14 6.34
C ARG A 113 -6.09 -9.54 7.79
N LYS A 114 -6.86 -8.95 8.69
CA LYS A 114 -6.74 -9.13 10.15
C LYS A 114 -6.89 -10.59 10.59
N GLU A 115 -7.53 -11.45 9.80
CA GLU A 115 -7.57 -12.89 10.05
C GLU A 115 -6.18 -13.51 10.20
N ASN A 116 -5.16 -12.88 9.63
CA ASN A 116 -3.76 -13.30 9.81
C ASN A 116 -3.27 -13.14 11.26
N PHE A 117 -3.99 -12.35 12.05
CA PHE A 117 -3.66 -12.04 13.44
C PHE A 117 -4.56 -12.75 14.44
N GLU A 118 -5.57 -13.47 13.99
CA GLU A 118 -6.56 -14.11 14.86
C GLU A 118 -5.94 -15.14 15.81
N LYS A 119 -4.82 -15.74 15.42
CA LYS A 119 -4.11 -16.71 16.24
C LYS A 119 -3.26 -16.08 17.35
N ALA A 120 -3.07 -14.77 17.31
CA ALA A 120 -2.33 -14.06 18.34
C ALA A 120 -3.19 -14.02 19.62
N THR A 121 -2.64 -14.56 20.72
CA THR A 121 -3.35 -14.65 22.01
C THR A 121 -2.88 -13.61 23.01
N ASP A 122 -1.79 -12.92 22.71
CA ASP A 122 -1.24 -11.85 23.55
C ASP A 122 -0.56 -10.77 22.70
N ASP A 123 -0.12 -9.71 23.35
CA ASP A 123 0.50 -8.56 22.69
C ASP A 123 1.84 -8.92 22.01
N VAL A 124 2.58 -9.87 22.56
CA VAL A 124 3.86 -10.32 21.98
C VAL A 124 3.61 -11.05 20.66
N GLU A 125 2.65 -11.96 20.66
CA GLU A 125 2.27 -12.69 19.44
C GLU A 125 1.68 -11.74 18.38
N LEU A 126 0.88 -10.78 18.78
CA LEU A 126 0.34 -9.77 17.88
C LEU A 126 1.47 -8.94 17.25
N TYR A 127 2.43 -8.49 18.04
CA TYR A 127 3.61 -7.78 17.56
C TYR A 127 4.35 -8.59 16.49
N GLU A 128 4.61 -9.88 16.76
CA GLU A 128 5.32 -10.75 15.82
C GLU A 128 4.53 -10.95 14.52
N CYS A 129 3.21 -11.10 14.60
CA CYS A 129 2.36 -11.20 13.41
C CYS A 129 2.43 -9.94 12.55
N ILE A 130 2.32 -8.78 13.16
CA ILE A 130 2.38 -7.50 12.45
C ILE A 130 3.78 -7.28 11.86
N LYS A 131 4.82 -7.57 12.64
CA LYS A 131 6.20 -7.49 12.17
C LYS A 131 6.42 -8.36 10.95
N GLN A 132 5.90 -9.59 10.96
CA GLN A 132 6.01 -10.50 9.81
C GLN A 132 5.30 -9.94 8.58
N LEU A 133 4.12 -9.35 8.76
CA LEU A 133 3.41 -8.70 7.66
C LEU A 133 4.21 -7.52 7.09
N VAL A 134 4.77 -6.68 7.95
CA VAL A 134 5.62 -5.55 7.54
C VAL A 134 6.80 -6.04 6.71
N GLU A 135 7.49 -7.09 7.17
CA GLU A 135 8.62 -7.68 6.46
C GLU A 135 8.20 -8.26 5.11
N ASN A 136 7.08 -8.98 5.07
CA ASN A 136 6.57 -9.59 3.82
C ASN A 136 6.20 -8.53 2.78
N VAL A 137 5.50 -7.49 3.19
CA VAL A 137 5.13 -6.39 2.29
C VAL A 137 6.38 -5.63 1.83
N GLY A 138 7.31 -5.37 2.75
CA GLY A 138 8.56 -4.68 2.43
C GLY A 138 9.41 -5.43 1.41
N GLU A 139 9.58 -6.72 1.56
CA GLU A 139 10.33 -7.55 0.61
C GLU A 139 9.65 -7.61 -0.76
N TRP A 140 8.34 -7.76 -0.77
CA TRP A 140 7.58 -7.72 -2.01
C TRP A 140 7.73 -6.38 -2.73
N CYS A 141 7.64 -5.28 -2.01
CA CYS A 141 7.85 -3.94 -2.58
C CYS A 141 9.24 -3.78 -3.17
N LYS A 142 10.26 -4.25 -2.46
CA LYS A 142 11.65 -4.16 -2.89
C LYS A 142 11.88 -4.85 -4.22
N SER A 143 11.38 -6.06 -4.38
CA SER A 143 11.58 -6.84 -5.60
C SER A 143 10.66 -6.45 -6.74
N THR A 144 9.43 -6.01 -6.42
CA THR A 144 8.39 -5.74 -7.42
C THR A 144 8.59 -4.39 -8.12
N PHE A 145 8.98 -3.36 -7.37
CA PHE A 145 9.01 -1.98 -7.88
C PHE A 145 10.41 -1.53 -8.32
N GLU A 146 11.40 -2.38 -8.25
CA GLU A 146 12.76 -2.09 -8.72
C GLU A 146 12.78 -1.75 -10.21
N ASP A 147 12.02 -2.50 -11.02
CA ASP A 147 11.88 -2.29 -12.46
C ASP A 147 10.42 -1.92 -12.81
N PRO A 148 10.14 -0.65 -13.13
CA PRO A 148 8.79 -0.23 -13.50
C PRO A 148 8.19 -0.98 -14.69
N GLU A 149 9.00 -1.43 -15.65
CA GLU A 149 8.52 -2.16 -16.82
C GLU A 149 7.92 -3.52 -16.43
N ALA A 150 8.39 -4.13 -15.35
CA ALA A 150 7.87 -5.40 -14.88
C ALA A 150 6.41 -5.32 -14.42
N LEU A 151 5.93 -4.15 -14.03
CA LEU A 151 4.54 -3.95 -13.58
C LEU A 151 3.53 -4.28 -14.66
N LYS A 152 3.87 -4.06 -15.92
CA LYS A 152 3.00 -4.37 -17.07
C LYS A 152 2.64 -5.85 -17.16
N THR A 153 3.51 -6.71 -16.69
CA THR A 153 3.29 -8.17 -16.70
C THR A 153 2.39 -8.66 -15.58
N MET A 154 2.14 -7.82 -14.58
CA MET A 154 1.37 -8.16 -13.37
C MET A 154 -0.11 -7.75 -13.46
N VAL A 155 -0.47 -6.99 -14.49
CA VAL A 155 -1.85 -6.51 -14.68
C VAL A 155 -2.81 -7.68 -14.86
N VAL A 156 -3.90 -7.66 -14.11
CA VAL A 156 -4.95 -8.68 -14.15
C VAL A 156 -6.09 -8.32 -15.10
#